data_c3bc4fe1e124224b01b28bcf64c5130d
#
_entry.id   c3bc4fe1e124224b01b28bcf64c5130d
#
_cell.length_a   1.000
_cell.length_b   1.000
_cell.length_c   1.000
_cell.angle_alpha   90.00
_cell.angle_beta   90.00
_cell.angle_gamma   90.00
#
_symmetry.space_group_name_H-M   'P 1'
#
loop_
_entity.id
_entity.type
_entity.pdbx_description
1 polymer ?
#
loop_
_entity_poly.entity_id
_entity_poly.type
_entity_poly.pdbx_seq_one_letter_code
_entity_poly.pdbx_strand_id
1 'polypeptide(L)'
;MIKIWFLMVLMSYPNMPAIAYKGYGGFFEKQECEDNRALVENMVADYEMQRGNTVYIESYCMEMEAFETQLKEKKNKIKGTSLGV
;
A
#
# COMPACT_ATOMS: atom_id res chain seq x y z
N MET A 1 18.31 -6.99 10.29
CA MET A 1 17.58 -5.96 9.56
C MET A 1 16.89 -6.59 8.35
N ILE A 2 15.61 -6.36 8.22
CA ILE A 2 14.81 -6.95 7.14
C ILE A 2 14.43 -5.84 6.17
N LYS A 3 14.67 -6.08 4.89
CA LYS A 3 14.23 -5.16 3.84
C LYS A 3 12.92 -5.67 3.26
N ILE A 4 11.94 -4.80 3.26
CA ILE A 4 10.62 -5.11 2.74
C ILE A 4 10.23 -4.05 1.74
N TRP A 5 9.62 -4.47 0.64
CA TRP A 5 9.13 -3.57 -0.39
C TRP A 5 7.62 -3.46 -0.29
N PHE A 6 7.13 -2.24 -0.31
CA PHE A 6 5.70 -1.97 -0.31
C PHE A 6 5.30 -1.33 -1.62
N LEU A 7 4.16 -1.75 -2.12
CA LEU A 7 3.57 -1.15 -3.30
C LEU A 7 2.61 -0.06 -2.85
N MET A 8 2.91 1.17 -3.22
CA MET A 8 2.06 2.32 -2.91
C MET A 8 1.31 2.72 -4.16
N VAL A 9 0.01 2.88 -4.04
CA VAL A 9 -0.85 3.32 -5.14
C VAL A 9 -1.48 4.65 -4.75
N LEU A 10 -1.26 5.64 -5.60
CA LEU A 10 -1.84 6.97 -5.42
C LEU A 10 -2.98 7.14 -6.40
N MET A 11 -4.09 7.60 -5.91
CA MET A 11 -5.28 7.83 -6.72
C MET A 11 -5.71 9.28 -6.59
N SER A 12 -5.89 9.94 -7.72
CA SER A 12 -6.40 11.30 -7.72
C SER A 12 -7.62 11.40 -8.62
N TYR A 13 -8.58 12.19 -8.18
CA TYR A 13 -9.84 12.36 -8.87
C TYR A 13 -9.92 13.80 -9.40
N PRO A 14 -10.43 13.99 -10.64
CA PRO A 14 -10.45 15.34 -11.23
C PRO A 14 -11.23 16.38 -10.42
N ASN A 15 -12.26 15.91 -9.71
CA ASN A 15 -13.14 16.83 -8.99
C ASN A 15 -12.84 16.92 -7.50
N MET A 16 -11.80 16.27 -7.03
CA MET A 16 -11.46 16.24 -5.62
C MET A 16 -10.04 16.75 -5.42
N PRO A 17 -9.84 17.68 -4.48
CA PRO A 17 -8.52 18.21 -4.22
C PRO A 17 -7.60 17.24 -3.46
N ALA A 18 -8.17 16.23 -2.84
CA ALA A 18 -7.41 15.29 -2.04
C ALA A 18 -6.94 14.10 -2.88
N ILE A 19 -5.78 13.58 -2.51
CA ILE A 19 -5.23 12.37 -3.11
C ILE A 19 -5.41 11.23 -2.13
N ALA A 20 -6.04 10.15 -2.59
CA ALA A 20 -6.16 8.95 -1.81
C ALA A 20 -4.98 8.04 -2.09
N TYR A 21 -4.54 7.28 -1.09
CA TYR A 21 -3.46 6.34 -1.31
C TYR A 21 -3.76 5.02 -0.62
N LYS A 22 -3.17 3.96 -1.15
CA LYS A 22 -3.30 2.63 -0.59
C LYS A 22 -1.96 1.93 -0.64
N GLY A 23 -1.64 1.20 0.42
CA GLY A 23 -0.45 0.38 0.46
C GLY A 23 -0.82 -1.08 0.31
N TYR A 24 -0.03 -1.80 -0.46
CA TYR A 24 -0.20 -3.24 -0.65
C TYR A 24 1.02 -3.96 -0.11
N GLY A 25 0.78 -5.01 0.55
CA GLY A 25 1.59 -5.79 1.36
C GLY A 25 2.95 -6.08 1.19
N GLY A 26 3.79 -6.51 2.00
CA GLY A 26 5.20 -6.64 1.95
C GLY A 26 5.72 -7.68 0.99
N PHE A 27 6.62 -7.23 0.14
CA PHE A 27 7.34 -8.09 -0.78
C PHE A 27 8.80 -8.12 -0.33
N PHE A 28 9.42 -9.28 -0.38
CA PHE A 28 10.82 -9.40 0.02
C PHE A 28 11.77 -8.99 -1.08
N GLU A 29 11.31 -8.94 -2.32
CA GLU A 29 12.13 -8.55 -3.46
C GLU A 29 11.47 -7.42 -4.24
N LYS A 30 12.33 -6.51 -4.72
CA LYS A 30 11.85 -5.39 -5.53
C LYS A 30 11.14 -5.86 -6.79
N GLN A 31 11.69 -6.88 -7.44
CA GLN A 31 11.12 -7.39 -8.69
C GLN A 31 9.71 -7.91 -8.48
N GLU A 32 9.48 -8.57 -7.36
CA GLU A 32 8.15 -9.06 -7.01
C GLU A 32 7.16 -7.90 -6.86
N CYS A 33 7.59 -6.83 -6.21
CA CYS A 33 6.78 -5.63 -6.08
C CYS A 33 6.49 -5.01 -7.45
N GLU A 34 7.52 -4.88 -8.28
CA GLU A 34 7.38 -4.30 -9.62
C GLU A 34 6.46 -5.13 -10.50
N ASP A 35 6.52 -6.44 -10.39
CA ASP A 35 5.67 -7.33 -11.16
C ASP A 35 4.20 -7.16 -10.80
N ASN A 36 3.91 -6.75 -9.58
CA ASN A 36 2.55 -6.57 -9.12
C ASN A 36 1.99 -5.18 -9.40
N ARG A 37 2.83 -4.23 -9.79
CA ARG A 37 2.38 -2.85 -10.03
C ARG A 37 1.28 -2.76 -11.08
N ALA A 38 1.53 -3.31 -12.25
CA ALA A 38 0.57 -3.22 -13.35
C ALA A 38 -0.73 -3.93 -12.99
N LEU A 39 -0.62 -5.07 -12.33
CA LEU A 39 -1.78 -5.83 -11.92
C LEU A 39 -2.66 -5.05 -10.96
N VAL A 40 -2.05 -4.45 -9.95
CA VAL A 40 -2.79 -3.67 -8.94
C VAL A 40 -3.37 -2.41 -9.56
N GLU A 41 -2.61 -1.72 -10.42
CA GLU A 41 -3.12 -0.53 -11.10
C GLU A 41 -4.35 -0.86 -11.93
N ASN A 42 -4.30 -1.96 -12.67
CA ASN A 42 -5.44 -2.39 -13.48
C ASN A 42 -6.65 -2.74 -12.62
N MET A 43 -6.40 -3.39 -11.50
CA MET A 43 -7.44 -3.77 -10.56
C MET A 43 -8.16 -2.55 -10.01
N VAL A 44 -7.40 -1.55 -9.60
CA VAL A 44 -7.96 -0.30 -9.06
C VAL A 44 -8.69 0.47 -10.16
N ALA A 45 -8.12 0.53 -11.34
CA ALA A 45 -8.74 1.22 -12.46
C ALA A 45 -10.08 0.59 -12.84
N ASP A 46 -10.13 -0.72 -12.91
CA ASP A 46 -11.35 -1.44 -13.23
C ASP A 46 -12.43 -1.21 -12.18
N TYR A 47 -12.04 -1.25 -10.92
CA TYR A 47 -12.96 -1.01 -9.82
C TYR A 47 -13.60 0.37 -9.91
N GLU A 48 -12.77 1.40 -10.13
CA GLU A 48 -13.27 2.77 -10.22
C GLU A 48 -14.10 2.99 -11.48
N MET A 49 -13.71 2.35 -12.57
CA MET A 49 -14.46 2.43 -13.82
C MET A 49 -15.86 1.85 -13.69
N GLN A 50 -15.98 0.74 -13.00
CA GLN A 50 -17.29 0.11 -12.74
C GLN A 50 -18.18 0.99 -11.90
N ARG A 51 -17.59 1.84 -11.07
CA ARG A 51 -18.33 2.81 -10.25
C ARG A 51 -18.60 4.10 -10.98
N GLY A 52 -18.16 4.22 -12.22
CA GLY A 52 -18.37 5.41 -13.03
C GLY A 52 -17.44 6.56 -12.67
N ASN A 53 -16.34 6.28 -12.00
CA ASN A 53 -15.40 7.30 -11.60
C ASN A 53 -14.22 7.37 -12.57
N THR A 54 -13.75 8.59 -12.83
CA THR A 54 -12.49 8.80 -13.52
C THR A 54 -11.41 8.99 -12.46
N VAL A 55 -10.35 8.24 -12.57
CA VAL A 55 -9.27 8.29 -11.60
C VAL A 55 -7.90 8.28 -12.30
N TYR A 56 -6.97 9.08 -11.78
CA TYR A 56 -5.59 9.03 -12.20
C TYR A 56 -4.82 8.21 -11.18
N ILE A 57 -4.09 7.22 -11.67
CA ILE A 57 -3.41 6.26 -10.81
C ILE A 57 -1.92 6.30 -11.05
N GLU A 58 -1.16 6.40 -9.98
CA GLU A 58 0.29 6.25 -9.99
C GLU A 58 0.66 5.23 -8.94
N SER A 59 1.65 4.42 -9.22
CA SER A 59 2.13 3.45 -8.25
C SER A 59 3.65 3.44 -8.23
N TYR A 60 4.20 3.05 -7.10
CA TYR A 60 5.64 2.88 -6.96
C TYR A 60 5.94 1.91 -5.85
N CYS A 61 7.12 1.30 -5.95
CA CYS A 61 7.61 0.39 -4.93
C CYS A 61 8.53 1.15 -3.98
N MET A 62 8.27 1.03 -2.69
CA MET A 62 9.00 1.72 -1.65
C MET A 62 9.71 0.70 -0.77
N GLU A 63 11.02 0.90 -0.60
CA GLU A 63 11.80 0.04 0.28
C GLU A 63 11.70 0.56 1.71
N MET A 64 11.46 -0.35 2.62
CA MET A 64 11.49 -0.04 4.04
C MET A 64 12.35 -1.06 4.76
N GLU A 65 13.13 -0.57 5.71
CA GLU A 65 13.91 -1.43 6.58
C GLU A 65 13.21 -1.55 7.91
N ALA A 66 13.14 -2.76 8.41
CA ALA A 66 12.51 -3.01 9.70
C ALA A 66 13.36 -4.00 10.49
N PHE A 67 13.44 -3.75 11.78
CA PHE A 67 14.06 -4.68 12.70
C PHE A 67 13.00 -5.62 13.24
N GLU A 68 13.37 -6.88 13.40
CA GLU A 68 12.46 -7.87 13.93
C GLU A 68 11.88 -7.48 15.28
N THR A 69 12.73 -6.92 16.12
CA THR A 69 12.31 -6.42 17.44
C THR A 69 11.24 -5.34 17.34
N GLN A 70 11.41 -4.43 16.40
CA GLN A 70 10.43 -3.36 16.20
C GLN A 70 9.07 -3.92 15.76
N LEU A 71 9.09 -4.91 14.91
CA LEU A 71 7.86 -5.56 14.49
C LEU A 71 7.14 -6.23 15.65
N LYS A 72 7.90 -6.88 16.52
CA LYS A 72 7.35 -7.50 17.72
C LYS A 72 6.76 -6.47 18.66
N GLU A 73 7.44 -5.37 18.86
CA GLU A 73 6.96 -4.28 19.70
C GLU A 73 5.67 -3.68 19.16
N LYS A 74 5.60 -3.47 17.86
CA LYS A 74 4.39 -2.96 17.23
C LYS A 74 3.21 -3.91 17.41
N LYS A 75 3.46 -5.19 17.27
CA LYS A 75 2.44 -6.20 17.51
C LYS A 75 1.90 -6.14 18.93
N ASN A 76 2.80 -6.02 19.89
CA ASN A 76 2.42 -5.93 21.29
C ASN A 76 1.63 -4.67 21.57
N LYS A 77 2.03 -3.55 20.98
CA LYS A 77 1.31 -2.28 21.13
C LYS A 77 -0.09 -2.36 20.56
N ILE A 78 -0.21 -2.97 19.40
CA ILE A 78 -1.52 -3.14 18.76
C ILE A 78 -2.43 -3.99 19.63
N LYS A 79 -1.90 -5.06 20.20
CA LYS A 79 -2.64 -5.90 21.13
C LYS A 79 -3.11 -5.10 22.32
N GLY A 80 -2.21 -4.34 22.92
CA GLY A 80 -2.52 -3.50 24.06
C GLY A 80 -3.59 -2.48 23.73
N THR A 81 -3.48 -1.86 22.56
CA THR A 81 -4.44 -0.87 22.11
C THR A 81 -5.81 -1.51 21.87
N SER A 82 -5.82 -2.67 21.24
CA SER A 82 -7.06 -3.40 21.00
C SER A 82 -7.79 -3.69 22.29
N LEU A 83 -7.05 -4.09 23.30
CA LEU A 83 -7.62 -4.39 24.60
C LEU A 83 -8.08 -3.13 25.32
N GLY A 84 -7.44 -2.01 25.02
CA GLY A 84 -7.80 -0.72 25.59
C GLY A 84 -9.02 -0.08 24.94
N VAL A 85 -9.36 -0.58 23.80
CA VAL A 85 -10.54 -0.13 23.08
C VAL A 85 -11.75 -0.92 23.52
#